data_32bf30c84a1d299331bb30a9e307a747
#
_entry.id   32bf30c84a1d299331bb30a9e307a747
#
_cell.length_a   1.000
_cell.length_b   1.000
_cell.length_c   1.000
_cell.angle_alpha   90.00
_cell.angle_beta   90.00
_cell.angle_gamma   90.00
#
_symmetry.space_group_name_H-M   'P 1'
#
loop_
_entity.id
_entity.type
_entity.pdbx_description
1 polymer ?
#
loop_
_entity_poly.entity_id
_entity_poly.type
_entity_poly.pdbx_seq_one_letter_code
_entity_poly.pdbx_strand_id
1 'polypeptide(L)'
;CIRDSTERVFSKINGSGNEEDRRKKIRAVANEISNEISDTSHYTSRLRSFYGGNEFYLFIYETFLDVRLVGAPPSSIGKFGGDTDNWMWPRHTGDFTLLRIYADTNNKPAKYSKENVPYKPKYHFKIQLDGVENNDFTMVYGFPGSTDRYLTSFGVNQALKLKNKTIIDIRSKKLEIMKEGMDKDRETYLKYATKYS
;
A
#
# COMPACT_ATOMS: atom_id res chain seq x y z
N CYS A 1 -8.28 -0.41 14.04
CA CYS A 1 -8.58 -1.57 14.92
C CYS A 1 -8.52 -2.85 14.09
N ILE A 2 -7.98 -3.92 14.66
CA ILE A 2 -7.96 -5.27 14.05
C ILE A 2 -8.73 -6.20 14.98
N ARG A 3 -9.65 -6.98 14.41
CA ARG A 3 -10.47 -7.96 15.15
C ARG A 3 -10.33 -9.32 14.50
N ASP A 4 -10.07 -10.34 15.30
CA ASP A 4 -10.18 -11.72 14.84
C ASP A 4 -11.63 -12.03 14.47
N SER A 5 -11.84 -12.54 13.28
CA SER A 5 -13.14 -12.89 12.73
C SER A 5 -13.15 -14.30 12.16
N THR A 6 -12.14 -15.10 12.48
CA THR A 6 -11.91 -16.44 11.94
C THR A 6 -13.10 -17.36 12.20
N GLU A 7 -13.56 -17.48 13.44
CA GLU A 7 -14.71 -18.33 13.79
C GLU A 7 -16.00 -17.90 13.07
N ARG A 8 -16.24 -16.58 13.00
CA ARG A 8 -17.40 -16.02 12.31
C ARG A 8 -17.40 -16.37 10.82
N VAL A 9 -16.24 -16.29 10.16
CA VAL A 9 -16.10 -16.67 8.75
C VAL A 9 -16.29 -18.16 8.58
N PHE A 10 -15.61 -18.99 9.38
CA PHE A 10 -15.71 -20.45 9.27
C PHE A 10 -17.14 -20.96 9.51
N SER A 11 -17.88 -20.41 10.46
CA SER A 11 -19.29 -20.80 10.68
C SER A 11 -20.18 -20.62 9.46
N LYS A 12 -19.84 -19.68 8.56
CA LYS A 12 -20.60 -19.40 7.34
C LYS A 12 -20.10 -20.16 6.11
N ILE A 13 -18.82 -20.51 6.05
CA ILE A 13 -18.21 -21.19 4.91
C ILE A 13 -18.17 -22.73 5.05
N ASN A 14 -18.38 -23.25 6.23
CA ASN A 14 -18.49 -24.68 6.47
C ASN A 14 -19.56 -25.30 5.55
N GLY A 15 -19.24 -26.44 4.94
CA GLY A 15 -20.10 -27.10 3.97
C GLY A 15 -20.06 -26.48 2.56
N SER A 16 -19.05 -25.66 2.23
CA SER A 16 -18.81 -25.22 0.84
C SER A 16 -18.41 -26.41 -0.03
N GLY A 17 -19.10 -26.59 -1.18
CA GLY A 17 -18.88 -27.73 -2.04
C GLY A 17 -17.63 -27.64 -2.90
N ASN A 18 -17.17 -26.42 -3.21
CA ASN A 18 -15.97 -26.17 -4.01
C ASN A 18 -15.35 -24.80 -3.65
N GLU A 19 -14.18 -24.52 -4.22
CA GLU A 19 -13.43 -23.29 -3.94
C GLU A 19 -14.16 -22.02 -4.42
N GLU A 20 -14.92 -22.10 -5.51
CA GLU A 20 -15.69 -20.95 -6.00
C GLU A 20 -16.84 -20.59 -5.04
N ASP A 21 -17.57 -21.58 -4.57
CA ASP A 21 -18.62 -21.41 -3.55
C ASP A 21 -18.04 -20.86 -2.26
N ARG A 22 -16.90 -21.39 -1.81
CA ARG A 22 -16.17 -20.88 -0.65
C ARG A 22 -15.82 -19.41 -0.80
N ARG A 23 -15.31 -18.98 -1.95
CA ARG A 23 -14.98 -17.57 -2.21
C ARG A 23 -16.22 -16.68 -2.22
N LYS A 24 -17.34 -17.15 -2.79
CA LYS A 24 -18.60 -16.40 -2.77
C LYS A 24 -19.10 -16.18 -1.34
N LYS A 25 -19.06 -17.22 -0.51
CA LYS A 25 -19.45 -17.13 0.90
C LYS A 25 -18.56 -16.19 1.69
N ILE A 26 -17.23 -16.25 1.52
CA ILE A 26 -16.29 -15.31 2.16
C ILE A 26 -16.62 -13.86 1.79
N ARG A 27 -16.91 -13.58 0.51
CA ARG A 27 -17.30 -12.23 0.07
C ARG A 27 -18.63 -11.78 0.70
N ALA A 28 -19.61 -12.67 0.80
CA ALA A 28 -20.89 -12.37 1.43
C ALA A 28 -20.70 -12.01 2.91
N VAL A 29 -19.93 -12.79 3.65
CA VAL A 29 -19.59 -12.52 5.06
C VAL A 29 -18.80 -11.22 5.20
N ALA A 30 -17.85 -10.94 4.31
CA ALA A 30 -17.09 -9.70 4.32
C ALA A 30 -18.01 -8.48 4.14
N ASN A 31 -18.98 -8.55 3.24
CA ASN A 31 -19.96 -7.49 3.01
C ASN A 31 -20.90 -7.32 4.22
N GLU A 32 -21.39 -8.42 4.81
CA GLU A 32 -22.23 -8.42 6.01
C GLU A 32 -21.52 -7.68 7.16
N ILE A 33 -20.28 -8.07 7.45
CA ILE A 33 -19.47 -7.45 8.51
C ILE A 33 -19.16 -5.97 8.19
N SER A 34 -18.90 -5.66 6.92
CA SER A 34 -18.61 -4.28 6.51
C SER A 34 -19.81 -3.37 6.69
N ASN A 35 -21.01 -3.86 6.38
CA ASN A 35 -22.24 -3.09 6.54
C ASN A 35 -22.56 -2.79 8.01
N GLU A 36 -22.23 -3.69 8.93
CA GLU A 36 -22.41 -3.45 10.37
C GLU A 36 -21.56 -2.30 10.91
N ILE A 37 -20.43 -1.99 10.22
CA ILE A 37 -19.46 -0.99 10.68
C ILE A 37 -19.66 0.35 9.99
N SER A 38 -20.25 0.35 8.79
CA SER A 38 -20.35 1.52 7.92
C SER A 38 -21.35 2.59 8.38
N ASP A 39 -22.05 2.39 9.50
CA ASP A 39 -22.99 3.37 10.08
C ASP A 39 -22.31 4.65 10.60
N THR A 40 -20.97 4.69 10.64
CA THR A 40 -20.21 5.89 10.99
C THR A 40 -19.42 6.37 9.78
N SER A 41 -19.69 7.58 9.34
CA SER A 41 -19.29 8.18 8.06
C SER A 41 -17.78 8.24 7.76
N HIS A 42 -16.90 7.87 8.68
CA HIS A 42 -15.45 7.97 8.52
C HIS A 42 -14.70 6.65 8.80
N TYR A 43 -15.42 5.57 9.11
CA TYR A 43 -14.81 4.25 9.23
C TYR A 43 -15.01 3.43 7.97
N THR A 44 -13.96 2.73 7.55
CA THR A 44 -14.01 1.70 6.52
C THR A 44 -13.50 0.39 7.09
N SER A 45 -13.99 -0.73 6.57
CA SER A 45 -13.55 -2.04 7.02
C SER A 45 -13.13 -2.93 5.87
N ARG A 46 -12.19 -3.83 6.15
CA ARG A 46 -11.74 -4.84 5.19
C ARG A 46 -11.48 -6.16 5.91
N LEU A 47 -12.13 -7.21 5.46
CA LEU A 47 -11.79 -8.57 5.87
C LEU A 47 -10.60 -9.08 5.06
N ARG A 48 -9.57 -9.58 5.73
CA ARG A 48 -8.37 -10.14 5.13
C ARG A 48 -8.15 -11.57 5.59
N SER A 49 -7.79 -12.45 4.66
CA SER A 49 -7.37 -13.81 4.97
C SER A 49 -5.87 -13.87 5.18
N PHE A 50 -5.45 -14.68 6.12
CA PHE A 50 -4.06 -14.98 6.45
C PHE A 50 -3.82 -16.49 6.40
N TYR A 51 -2.55 -16.87 6.29
CA TYR A 51 -2.10 -18.27 6.28
C TYR A 51 -2.87 -19.16 5.31
N GLY A 52 -3.00 -18.68 4.04
CA GLY A 52 -3.72 -19.44 3.01
C GLY A 52 -5.23 -19.56 3.24
N GLY A 53 -5.84 -18.72 4.09
CA GLY A 53 -7.26 -18.75 4.40
C GLY A 53 -7.61 -19.58 5.64
N ASN A 54 -6.62 -19.81 6.51
CA ASN A 54 -6.82 -20.47 7.80
C ASN A 54 -7.22 -19.50 8.93
N GLU A 55 -6.97 -18.20 8.72
CA GLU A 55 -7.36 -17.15 9.64
C GLU A 55 -7.96 -15.95 8.90
N PHE A 56 -8.86 -15.24 9.54
CA PHE A 56 -9.51 -14.06 8.99
C PHE A 56 -9.54 -12.93 10.01
N TYR A 57 -9.00 -11.77 9.60
CA TYR A 57 -8.96 -10.58 10.43
C TYR A 57 -9.73 -9.44 9.78
N LEU A 58 -10.57 -8.80 10.57
CA LEU A 58 -11.28 -7.59 10.19
C LEU A 58 -10.45 -6.37 10.57
N PHE A 59 -10.06 -5.62 9.56
CA PHE A 59 -9.37 -4.34 9.71
C PHE A 59 -10.40 -3.21 9.64
N ILE A 60 -10.46 -2.40 10.68
CA ILE A 60 -11.30 -1.21 10.73
C ILE A 60 -10.38 0.00 10.68
N TYR A 61 -10.55 0.83 9.65
CA TYR A 61 -9.74 2.02 9.39
C TYR A 61 -10.54 3.28 9.69
N GLU A 62 -9.92 4.22 10.36
CA GLU A 62 -10.35 5.61 10.41
C GLU A 62 -9.64 6.34 9.27
N THR A 63 -10.38 6.94 8.35
CA THR A 63 -9.83 7.48 7.10
C THR A 63 -9.86 9.00 7.11
N PHE A 64 -8.70 9.62 7.04
CA PHE A 64 -8.53 11.06 6.89
C PHE A 64 -8.39 11.42 5.42
N LEU A 65 -9.20 12.37 4.95
CA LEU A 65 -9.26 12.78 3.55
C LEU A 65 -8.51 14.08 3.25
N ASP A 66 -8.21 14.89 4.27
CA ASP A 66 -7.44 16.13 4.12
C ASP A 66 -5.98 15.86 4.52
N VAL A 67 -5.18 15.49 3.51
CA VAL A 67 -3.75 15.23 3.67
C VAL A 67 -2.99 16.20 2.76
N ARG A 68 -2.09 17.00 3.34
CA ARG A 68 -1.38 18.07 2.62
C ARG A 68 0.10 17.81 2.57
N LEU A 69 0.70 18.10 1.41
CA LEU A 69 2.15 18.04 1.24
C LEU A 69 2.82 19.13 2.07
N VAL A 70 3.77 18.74 2.90
CA VAL A 70 4.64 19.66 3.66
C VAL A 70 5.94 19.89 2.91
N GLY A 71 6.54 18.83 2.40
CA GLY A 71 7.77 18.90 1.63
C GLY A 71 8.23 17.56 1.09
N ALA A 72 9.05 17.62 0.06
CA ALA A 72 9.76 16.49 -0.51
C ALA A 72 11.09 17.01 -1.07
N PRO A 73 12.14 16.19 -1.15
CA PRO A 73 13.39 16.60 -1.78
C PRO A 73 13.21 16.78 -3.29
N PRO A 74 14.07 17.56 -3.94
CA PRO A 74 14.10 17.61 -5.41
C PRO A 74 14.49 16.25 -5.98
N SER A 75 14.11 15.97 -7.23
CA SER A 75 14.39 14.68 -7.89
C SER A 75 15.87 14.34 -7.95
N SER A 76 16.76 15.34 -7.98
CA SER A 76 18.22 15.14 -7.92
C SER A 76 18.71 14.50 -6.62
N ILE A 77 17.93 14.59 -5.56
CA ILE A 77 18.18 13.93 -4.26
C ILE A 77 17.31 12.69 -4.12
N GLY A 78 16.01 12.81 -4.41
CA GLY A 78 15.03 11.73 -4.26
C GLY A 78 15.24 10.54 -5.21
N LYS A 79 15.90 10.77 -6.36
CA LYS A 79 16.28 9.73 -7.34
C LYS A 79 17.79 9.68 -7.58
N PHE A 80 18.60 10.09 -6.62
CA PHE A 80 20.05 10.02 -6.73
C PHE A 80 20.49 8.56 -6.91
N GLY A 81 21.35 8.30 -7.94
CA GLY A 81 21.80 6.94 -8.25
C GLY A 81 20.77 6.08 -9.02
N GLY A 82 19.53 6.57 -9.19
CA GLY A 82 18.49 5.89 -9.97
C GLY A 82 18.17 4.48 -9.47
N ASP A 83 17.90 3.56 -10.39
CA ASP A 83 17.53 2.18 -10.05
C ASP A 83 18.70 1.39 -9.45
N THR A 84 19.94 1.73 -9.77
CA THR A 84 21.13 1.07 -9.23
C THR A 84 21.20 1.23 -7.71
N ASP A 85 21.04 2.44 -7.18
CA ASP A 85 21.06 2.71 -5.76
C ASP A 85 19.89 2.06 -5.01
N ASN A 86 18.75 1.83 -5.68
CA ASN A 86 17.60 1.19 -5.08
C ASN A 86 17.86 -0.30 -4.75
N TRP A 87 18.77 -0.96 -5.47
CA TRP A 87 19.04 -2.40 -5.35
C TRP A 87 20.40 -2.72 -4.75
N MET A 88 21.29 -1.75 -4.64
CA MET A 88 22.64 -1.92 -4.15
C MET A 88 22.89 -1.11 -2.86
N TRP A 89 23.78 -1.61 -2.05
CA TRP A 89 24.26 -0.95 -0.85
C TRP A 89 25.73 -0.51 -1.05
N PRO A 90 26.14 0.67 -0.56
CA PRO A 90 25.39 1.67 0.22
C PRO A 90 24.44 2.52 -0.63
N ARG A 91 23.37 3.03 -0.01
CA ARG A 91 22.37 3.87 -0.66
C ARG A 91 22.59 5.34 -0.29
N HIS A 92 22.52 6.20 -1.29
CA HIS A 92 22.69 7.65 -1.13
C HIS A 92 21.44 8.46 -1.49
N THR A 93 20.38 7.77 -1.89
CA THR A 93 19.10 8.37 -2.26
C THR A 93 18.37 8.90 -1.04
N GLY A 94 17.93 10.15 -1.07
CA GLY A 94 17.07 10.76 -0.06
C GLY A 94 15.62 10.79 -0.53
N ASP A 95 15.01 9.62 -0.73
CA ASP A 95 13.61 9.49 -1.18
C ASP A 95 12.66 9.51 0.03
N PHE A 96 12.13 10.70 0.32
CA PHE A 96 11.14 10.87 1.38
C PHE A 96 10.11 11.94 1.03
N THR A 97 8.96 11.86 1.67
CA THR A 97 7.89 12.86 1.55
C THR A 97 7.29 13.12 2.93
N LEU A 98 7.17 14.39 3.27
CA LEU A 98 6.52 14.83 4.50
C LEU A 98 5.08 15.25 4.18
N LEU A 99 4.14 14.60 4.81
CA LEU A 99 2.71 14.85 4.69
C LEU A 99 2.16 15.26 6.06
N ARG A 100 1.15 16.15 6.06
CA ARG A 100 0.42 16.52 7.27
C ARG A 100 -1.05 16.21 7.10
N ILE A 101 -1.60 15.50 8.08
CA ILE A 101 -3.02 15.22 8.17
C ILE A 101 -3.72 16.40 8.83
N TYR A 102 -4.87 16.78 8.25
CA TYR A 102 -5.77 17.79 8.80
C TYR A 102 -7.12 17.15 9.17
N ALA A 103 -7.73 17.69 10.20
CA ALA A 103 -9.00 17.24 10.76
C ALA A 103 -9.91 18.44 11.00
N ASP A 104 -11.18 18.21 11.32
CA ASP A 104 -12.06 19.27 11.79
C ASP A 104 -11.61 19.82 13.17
N THR A 105 -12.30 20.85 13.65
CA THR A 105 -12.01 21.48 14.94
C THR A 105 -12.17 20.55 16.15
N ASN A 106 -12.90 19.43 15.98
CA ASN A 106 -13.10 18.38 16.98
C ASN A 106 -12.08 17.23 16.83
N ASN A 107 -11.05 17.41 16.00
CA ASN A 107 -10.02 16.42 15.71
C ASN A 107 -10.57 15.14 15.04
N LYS A 108 -11.66 15.27 14.26
CA LYS A 108 -12.29 14.15 13.53
C LYS A 108 -11.97 14.22 12.03
N PRO A 109 -11.93 13.08 11.34
CA PRO A 109 -11.76 13.04 9.89
C PRO A 109 -12.80 13.91 9.18
N ALA A 110 -12.34 14.73 8.24
CA ALA A 110 -13.19 15.62 7.46
C ALA A 110 -12.70 15.67 6.00
N LYS A 111 -13.58 16.09 5.09
CA LYS A 111 -13.19 16.46 3.73
C LYS A 111 -12.34 17.72 3.78
N TYR A 112 -11.58 17.97 2.72
CA TYR A 112 -10.78 19.20 2.61
C TYR A 112 -11.61 20.45 2.91
N SER A 113 -11.11 21.27 3.82
CA SER A 113 -11.61 22.61 4.11
C SER A 113 -10.46 23.52 4.54
N LYS A 114 -10.58 24.82 4.25
CA LYS A 114 -9.60 25.81 4.76
C LYS A 114 -9.65 25.96 6.27
N GLU A 115 -10.79 25.63 6.87
CA GLU A 115 -11.03 25.70 8.32
C GLU A 115 -10.47 24.50 9.08
N ASN A 116 -10.04 23.43 8.38
CA ASN A 116 -9.46 22.26 9.02
C ASN A 116 -8.13 22.64 9.68
N VAL A 117 -7.89 22.03 10.84
CA VAL A 117 -6.69 22.22 11.65
C VAL A 117 -5.79 20.98 11.59
N PRO A 118 -4.50 21.11 11.88
CA PRO A 118 -3.61 19.96 11.95
C PRO A 118 -4.14 18.92 12.94
N TYR A 119 -4.24 17.67 12.48
CA TYR A 119 -4.64 16.54 13.33
C TYR A 119 -3.69 16.38 14.52
N LYS A 120 -4.26 16.20 15.70
CA LYS A 120 -3.53 15.95 16.94
C LYS A 120 -3.56 14.46 17.27
N PRO A 121 -2.49 13.68 17.00
CA PRO A 121 -2.46 12.25 17.28
C PRO A 121 -2.40 12.02 18.80
N LYS A 122 -2.96 10.88 19.24
CA LYS A 122 -2.86 10.45 20.64
C LYS A 122 -1.42 10.13 21.06
N TYR A 123 -0.62 9.69 20.10
CA TYR A 123 0.79 9.36 20.27
C TYR A 123 1.54 9.64 18.95
N HIS A 124 2.82 9.95 19.08
CA HIS A 124 3.75 10.11 17.95
C HIS A 124 5.10 9.48 18.31
N PHE A 125 5.82 8.98 17.31
CA PHE A 125 7.19 8.54 17.49
C PHE A 125 8.12 9.74 17.66
N LYS A 126 9.04 9.65 18.62
CA LYS A 126 10.10 10.65 18.77
C LYS A 126 11.12 10.49 17.67
N ILE A 127 11.63 11.61 17.17
CA ILE A 127 12.75 11.61 16.23
C ILE A 127 14.03 11.39 17.02
N GLN A 128 14.79 10.35 16.69
CA GLN A 128 16.10 10.09 17.23
C GLN A 128 17.15 10.66 16.27
N LEU A 129 18.06 11.48 16.75
CA LEU A 129 19.12 12.11 15.96
C LEU A 129 20.49 11.44 16.18
N ASP A 130 20.62 10.64 17.22
CA ASP A 130 21.89 9.99 17.58
C ASP A 130 22.25 8.79 16.66
N GLY A 131 21.33 8.43 15.77
CA GLY A 131 21.49 7.28 14.88
C GLY A 131 21.22 5.94 15.57
N VAL A 132 21.79 4.86 15.03
CA VAL A 132 21.68 3.49 15.54
C VAL A 132 23.06 2.86 15.67
N GLU A 133 23.23 2.03 16.66
CA GLU A 133 24.47 1.26 16.89
C GLU A 133 24.29 -0.21 16.54
N ASN A 134 25.41 -0.93 16.59
CA ASN A 134 25.40 -2.37 16.32
C ASN A 134 24.64 -3.09 17.45
N ASN A 135 23.68 -3.96 17.07
CA ASN A 135 22.76 -4.69 17.94
C ASN A 135 21.54 -3.88 18.44
N ASP A 136 21.35 -2.64 18.03
CA ASP A 136 20.11 -1.94 18.31
C ASP A 136 18.93 -2.60 17.61
N PHE A 137 17.76 -2.60 18.27
CA PHE A 137 16.53 -3.03 17.65
C PHE A 137 16.06 -1.99 16.64
N THR A 138 15.90 -2.40 15.38
CA THR A 138 15.36 -1.56 14.32
C THR A 138 14.14 -2.20 13.67
N MET A 139 13.19 -1.40 13.23
CA MET A 139 11.95 -1.86 12.60
C MET A 139 11.56 -0.94 11.46
N VAL A 140 11.10 -1.55 10.35
CA VAL A 140 10.44 -0.82 9.25
C VAL A 140 8.94 -0.90 9.44
N TYR A 141 8.28 0.24 9.48
CA TYR A 141 6.83 0.33 9.60
C TYR A 141 6.19 0.75 8.27
N GLY A 142 5.30 -0.07 7.74
CA GLY A 142 4.61 0.22 6.47
C GLY A 142 4.03 -1.02 5.81
N PHE A 143 3.62 -0.85 4.54
CA PHE A 143 3.08 -1.91 3.69
C PHE A 143 4.05 -2.18 2.54
N PRO A 144 5.09 -3.00 2.76
CA PRO A 144 6.03 -3.35 1.69
C PRO A 144 5.32 -4.13 0.59
N GLY A 145 5.93 -4.15 -0.60
CA GLY A 145 5.50 -5.03 -1.69
C GLY A 145 5.64 -6.52 -1.35
N SER A 146 5.50 -7.37 -2.34
CA SER A 146 5.70 -8.80 -2.19
C SER A 146 7.06 -9.24 -2.73
N THR A 147 7.69 -10.18 -2.06
CA THR A 147 8.90 -10.85 -2.53
C THR A 147 8.70 -12.34 -2.43
N ASP A 148 8.93 -13.06 -3.53
CA ASP A 148 8.94 -14.52 -3.52
C ASP A 148 10.31 -14.99 -3.02
N ARG A 149 10.30 -15.72 -1.90
CA ARG A 149 11.51 -16.31 -1.30
C ARG A 149 11.43 -17.82 -1.32
N TYR A 150 12.59 -18.46 -1.29
CA TYR A 150 12.70 -19.94 -1.19
C TYR A 150 12.02 -20.68 -2.36
N LEU A 151 12.06 -20.09 -3.56
CA LEU A 151 11.61 -20.77 -4.76
C LEU A 151 12.53 -21.93 -5.11
N THR A 152 11.94 -23.02 -5.59
CA THR A 152 12.71 -24.11 -6.19
C THR A 152 13.35 -23.66 -7.51
N SER A 153 14.35 -24.40 -8.02
CA SER A 153 14.96 -24.10 -9.33
C SER A 153 13.94 -24.08 -10.48
N PHE A 154 12.88 -24.86 -10.41
CA PHE A 154 11.76 -24.85 -11.37
C PHE A 154 10.99 -23.53 -11.30
N GLY A 155 10.66 -23.04 -10.09
CA GLY A 155 9.99 -21.76 -9.88
C GLY A 155 10.82 -20.59 -10.37
N VAL A 156 12.15 -20.60 -10.11
CA VAL A 156 13.08 -19.59 -10.62
C VAL A 156 13.11 -19.60 -12.16
N ASN A 157 13.23 -20.77 -12.79
CA ASN A 157 13.21 -20.89 -14.24
C ASN A 157 11.89 -20.40 -14.86
N GLN A 158 10.76 -20.72 -14.25
CA GLN A 158 9.45 -20.22 -14.67
C GLN A 158 9.38 -18.70 -14.58
N ALA A 159 9.84 -18.12 -13.48
CA ALA A 159 9.89 -16.67 -13.31
C ALA A 159 10.75 -15.99 -14.37
N LEU A 160 11.95 -16.48 -14.61
CA LEU A 160 12.89 -15.89 -15.57
C LEU A 160 12.43 -16.06 -17.03
N LYS A 161 12.04 -17.28 -17.44
CA LYS A 161 11.80 -17.60 -18.84
C LYS A 161 10.42 -17.23 -19.34
N LEU A 162 9.41 -17.24 -18.46
CA LEU A 162 8.03 -16.95 -18.84
C LEU A 162 7.55 -15.64 -18.24
N LYS A 163 7.44 -15.57 -16.90
CA LYS A 163 6.81 -14.43 -16.21
C LYS A 163 7.53 -13.11 -16.49
N ASN A 164 8.82 -13.05 -16.22
CA ASN A 164 9.59 -11.81 -16.34
C ASN A 164 9.72 -11.35 -17.79
N LYS A 165 10.02 -12.29 -18.68
CA LYS A 165 10.12 -11.99 -20.12
C LYS A 165 8.81 -11.40 -20.65
N THR A 166 7.68 -12.05 -20.42
CA THR A 166 6.37 -11.58 -20.88
C THR A 166 6.02 -10.21 -20.30
N ILE A 167 6.32 -10.00 -19.00
CA ILE A 167 6.08 -8.70 -18.36
C ILE A 167 6.95 -7.61 -18.98
N ILE A 168 8.22 -7.88 -19.22
CA ILE A 168 9.16 -6.92 -19.83
C ILE A 168 8.68 -6.54 -21.23
N ASP A 169 8.35 -7.51 -22.08
CA ASP A 169 7.90 -7.29 -23.45
C ASP A 169 6.63 -6.40 -23.49
N ILE A 170 5.63 -6.73 -22.67
CA ILE A 170 4.39 -5.95 -22.60
C ILE A 170 4.63 -4.55 -22.03
N ARG A 171 5.41 -4.44 -20.95
CA ARG A 171 5.70 -3.14 -20.34
C ARG A 171 6.53 -2.25 -21.25
N SER A 172 7.53 -2.79 -21.91
CA SER A 172 8.36 -2.03 -22.86
C SER A 172 7.50 -1.44 -23.98
N LYS A 173 6.59 -2.23 -24.56
CA LYS A 173 5.69 -1.71 -25.59
C LYS A 173 4.71 -0.65 -25.06
N LYS A 174 4.19 -0.86 -23.86
CA LYS A 174 3.34 0.12 -23.19
C LYS A 174 4.07 1.44 -22.94
N LEU A 175 5.30 1.38 -22.42
CA LEU A 175 6.12 2.57 -22.14
C LEU A 175 6.49 3.32 -23.42
N GLU A 176 6.82 2.61 -24.50
CA GLU A 176 7.05 3.20 -25.82
C GLU A 176 5.86 4.05 -26.29
N ILE A 177 4.65 3.47 -26.27
CA ILE A 177 3.41 4.15 -26.67
C ILE A 177 3.11 5.35 -25.74
N MET A 178 3.31 5.17 -24.44
CA MET A 178 3.12 6.27 -23.49
C MET A 178 4.08 7.41 -23.74
N LYS A 179 5.35 7.10 -24.01
CA LYS A 179 6.38 8.09 -24.31
C LYS A 179 6.05 8.88 -25.57
N GLU A 180 5.67 8.19 -26.65
CA GLU A 180 5.26 8.85 -27.90
C GLU A 180 4.09 9.84 -27.69
N GLY A 181 3.12 9.48 -26.85
CA GLY A 181 2.01 10.37 -26.48
C GLY A 181 2.48 11.57 -25.65
N MET A 182 3.32 11.31 -24.66
CA MET A 182 3.85 12.35 -23.76
C MET A 182 4.76 13.36 -24.47
N ASP A 183 5.52 12.92 -25.46
CA ASP A 183 6.44 13.78 -26.22
C ASP A 183 5.67 14.73 -27.16
N LYS A 184 4.43 14.41 -27.52
CA LYS A 184 3.59 15.21 -28.42
C LYS A 184 2.79 16.30 -27.71
N ASP A 185 2.40 16.07 -26.46
CA ASP A 185 1.46 16.94 -25.77
C ASP A 185 1.74 17.04 -24.26
N ARG A 186 1.81 18.29 -23.78
CA ARG A 186 2.10 18.61 -22.38
C ARG A 186 1.02 18.10 -21.42
N GLU A 187 -0.24 18.15 -21.82
CA GLU A 187 -1.34 17.67 -20.97
C GLU A 187 -1.25 16.15 -20.80
N THR A 188 -0.98 15.43 -21.87
CA THR A 188 -0.72 13.99 -21.86
C THR A 188 0.50 13.66 -21.00
N TYR A 189 1.57 14.44 -21.09
CA TYR A 189 2.74 14.27 -20.23
C TYR A 189 2.34 14.34 -18.75
N LEU A 190 1.61 15.36 -18.32
CA LEU A 190 1.20 15.52 -16.92
C LEU A 190 0.32 14.38 -16.41
N LYS A 191 -0.52 13.82 -17.28
CA LYS A 191 -1.41 12.69 -16.93
C LYS A 191 -0.66 11.37 -16.76
N TYR A 192 0.42 11.17 -17.52
CA TYR A 192 1.09 9.87 -17.61
C TYR A 192 2.49 9.83 -16.99
N ALA A 193 3.12 10.96 -16.67
CA ALA A 193 4.49 11.01 -16.13
C ALA A 193 4.72 10.07 -14.94
N THR A 194 3.81 10.10 -13.95
CA THR A 194 3.88 9.21 -12.77
C THR A 194 3.71 7.72 -13.11
N LYS A 195 3.00 7.39 -14.19
CA LYS A 195 2.77 5.99 -14.61
C LYS A 195 3.89 5.49 -15.51
N TYR A 196 4.61 6.41 -16.13
CA TYR A 196 5.75 6.12 -16.99
C TYR A 196 7.03 5.89 -16.17
N SER A 197 7.25 6.67 -15.13
CA SER A 197 8.34 6.53 -14.16
C SER A 197 8.10 5.32 -13.23
#